data_26c382562d1ca14bc356ed16ea00b305
#
_entry.id   26c382562d1ca14bc356ed16ea00b305
#
_cell.length_a   1.000
_cell.length_b   1.000
_cell.length_c   1.000
_cell.angle_alpha   90.00
_cell.angle_beta   90.00
_cell.angle_gamma   90.00
#
_symmetry.space_group_name_H-M   'P 1'
#
loop_
_entity.id
_entity.type
_entity.pdbx_description
1 polymer ?
#
loop_
_entity_poly.entity_id
_entity_poly.type
_entity_poly.pdbx_seq_one_letter_code
_entity_poly.pdbx_strand_id
1 'polypeptide(L)'
;MKKRYFFTLFLTLTGFINGFAQDQILYKKIDTTQLYLTVYPSVIKESTKKSPAIVFFFGGGWNNGTVKQFEQQALYFSQRGMTCILVDYRVKEKHKATPFESLKDAKSAIRYIRAHANDLQIDPSKIVASGGSAGGHLAAATAIINDYNESTDNTAISCVPDALVLFNPVFDNGPGGYGYERIGEAYKNFSPLHNIKSGAPPTIVFLGDKDHLVPVETAKYYKTIMEKVKSRCDLFVYEGQGHGFFNYKNLEYYKKTVSETDTFLQSIGFLNKDPFVEIK
;
A
#
# COMPACT_ATOMS: atom_id res chain seq x y z
N MET A 1 -74.40 -14.89 5.49
CA MET A 1 -73.06 -15.46 5.18
C MET A 1 -72.04 -14.32 5.06
N LYS A 2 -71.18 -14.08 6.06
CA LYS A 2 -70.14 -13.02 6.05
C LYS A 2 -68.83 -13.65 5.57
N LYS A 3 -68.32 -13.25 4.40
CA LYS A 3 -66.97 -13.66 3.90
C LYS A 3 -65.91 -12.88 4.65
N ARG A 4 -65.05 -13.60 5.35
CA ARG A 4 -63.80 -13.08 5.97
C ARG A 4 -62.70 -13.15 4.91
N TYR A 5 -62.10 -12.00 4.56
CA TYR A 5 -60.90 -11.91 3.76
C TYR A 5 -59.69 -11.98 4.70
N PHE A 6 -58.87 -13.00 4.54
CA PHE A 6 -57.55 -13.08 5.16
C PHE A 6 -56.57 -12.30 4.30
N PHE A 7 -56.03 -11.21 4.84
CA PHE A 7 -54.93 -10.47 4.23
C PHE A 7 -53.63 -11.11 4.71
N THR A 8 -52.93 -11.84 3.84
CA THR A 8 -51.57 -12.38 4.11
C THR A 8 -50.60 -11.27 3.79
N LEU A 9 -50.00 -10.72 4.86
CA LEU A 9 -48.92 -9.71 4.75
C LEU A 9 -47.61 -10.44 4.36
N PHE A 10 -47.20 -10.29 3.10
CA PHE A 10 -45.88 -10.74 2.63
C PHE A 10 -44.84 -9.73 3.12
N LEU A 11 -44.09 -10.09 4.16
CA LEU A 11 -42.94 -9.34 4.63
C LEU A 11 -41.77 -9.66 3.69
N THR A 12 -41.49 -8.82 2.69
CA THR A 12 -40.30 -8.91 1.86
C THR A 12 -39.10 -8.46 2.69
N LEU A 13 -38.31 -9.43 3.12
CA LEU A 13 -37.01 -9.19 3.77
C LEU A 13 -36.07 -8.69 2.66
N THR A 14 -35.95 -7.36 2.48
CA THR A 14 -34.90 -6.75 1.66
C THR A 14 -33.60 -6.88 2.41
N GLY A 15 -32.82 -7.89 2.05
CA GLY A 15 -31.45 -8.00 2.50
C GLY A 15 -30.66 -6.76 2.05
N PHE A 16 -30.26 -5.91 3.00
CA PHE A 16 -29.26 -4.88 2.75
C PHE A 16 -27.94 -5.58 2.40
N ILE A 17 -27.63 -5.64 1.11
CA ILE A 17 -26.27 -5.87 0.65
C ILE A 17 -25.51 -4.61 1.08
N ASN A 18 -24.79 -4.66 2.22
CA ASN A 18 -23.82 -3.65 2.58
C ASN A 18 -22.69 -3.70 1.53
N GLY A 19 -22.88 -3.00 0.41
CA GLY A 19 -21.79 -2.65 -0.47
C GLY A 19 -20.81 -1.80 0.36
N PHE A 20 -19.57 -2.22 0.44
CA PHE A 20 -18.52 -1.38 1.04
C PHE A 20 -18.52 -0.06 0.27
N ALA A 21 -18.88 1.04 0.94
CA ALA A 21 -18.84 2.36 0.34
C ALA A 21 -17.38 2.66 -0.03
N GLN A 22 -17.16 2.86 -1.32
CA GLN A 22 -15.85 3.16 -1.88
C GLN A 22 -15.89 4.61 -2.32
N ASP A 23 -15.15 5.47 -1.61
CA ASP A 23 -15.08 6.89 -1.93
C ASP A 23 -13.86 7.16 -2.83
N GLN A 24 -14.06 7.95 -3.87
CA GLN A 24 -12.96 8.46 -4.70
C GLN A 24 -12.69 9.91 -4.35
N ILE A 25 -11.45 10.21 -3.94
CA ILE A 25 -11.00 11.53 -3.51
C ILE A 25 -9.93 12.04 -4.47
N LEU A 26 -10.15 13.18 -5.11
CA LEU A 26 -9.12 13.85 -5.90
C LEU A 26 -8.05 14.39 -4.97
N TYR A 27 -6.83 13.80 -5.00
CA TYR A 27 -5.74 14.26 -4.13
C TYR A 27 -4.70 15.12 -4.86
N LYS A 28 -4.65 15.02 -6.18
CA LYS A 28 -3.66 15.77 -6.98
C LYS A 28 -4.20 16.10 -8.36
N LYS A 29 -3.97 17.32 -8.80
CA LYS A 29 -4.25 17.76 -10.17
C LYS A 29 -2.99 18.40 -10.74
N ILE A 30 -2.55 17.93 -11.91
CA ILE A 30 -1.40 18.46 -12.66
C ILE A 30 -1.86 18.66 -14.09
N ASP A 31 -1.94 19.90 -14.52
CA ASP A 31 -2.51 20.28 -15.80
C ASP A 31 -3.89 19.64 -16.03
N THR A 32 -4.00 18.73 -16.99
CA THR A 32 -5.22 17.97 -17.28
C THR A 32 -5.31 16.64 -16.55
N THR A 33 -4.22 16.19 -15.89
CA THR A 33 -4.18 14.92 -15.17
C THR A 33 -4.79 15.07 -13.78
N GLN A 34 -5.72 14.20 -13.46
CA GLN A 34 -6.35 14.08 -12.15
C GLN A 34 -6.02 12.71 -11.55
N LEU A 35 -5.52 12.69 -10.32
CA LEU A 35 -5.13 11.48 -9.59
C LEU A 35 -6.00 11.32 -8.34
N TYR A 36 -6.49 10.12 -8.14
CA TYR A 36 -7.48 9.81 -7.11
C TYR A 36 -6.97 8.82 -6.07
N LEU A 37 -7.48 8.97 -4.87
CA LEU A 37 -7.44 7.95 -3.82
C LEU A 37 -8.76 7.18 -3.87
N THR A 38 -8.70 5.85 -3.84
CA THR A 38 -9.86 5.00 -3.61
C THR A 38 -9.82 4.55 -2.17
N VAL A 39 -10.79 4.99 -1.37
CA VAL A 39 -10.80 4.81 0.08
C VAL A 39 -11.78 3.71 0.48
N TYR A 40 -11.30 2.74 1.25
CA TYR A 40 -12.08 1.73 1.95
C TYR A 40 -12.00 2.06 3.45
N PRO A 41 -13.04 2.69 4.02
CA PRO A 41 -12.99 3.08 5.42
C PRO A 41 -12.96 1.85 6.34
N SER A 42 -12.41 2.02 7.53
CA SER A 42 -12.50 1.01 8.58
C SER A 42 -13.96 0.62 8.84
N VAL A 43 -14.22 -0.69 8.86
CA VAL A 43 -15.55 -1.21 9.25
C VAL A 43 -15.78 -1.04 10.74
N ILE A 44 -14.71 -0.99 11.54
CA ILE A 44 -14.79 -0.79 12.98
C ILE A 44 -14.85 0.71 13.26
N LYS A 45 -16.02 1.18 13.67
CA LYS A 45 -16.25 2.58 14.03
C LYS A 45 -16.29 2.72 15.54
N GLU A 46 -15.18 3.15 16.13
CA GLU A 46 -15.18 3.64 17.51
C GLU A 46 -15.31 5.17 17.48
N SER A 47 -16.34 5.71 18.14
CA SER A 47 -16.68 7.15 18.08
C SER A 47 -15.57 8.11 18.53
N THR A 48 -14.60 7.61 19.29
CA THR A 48 -13.52 8.41 19.90
C THR A 48 -12.12 8.05 19.37
N LYS A 49 -11.99 7.01 18.55
CA LYS A 49 -10.68 6.49 18.15
C LYS A 49 -10.53 6.50 16.63
N LYS A 50 -9.46 7.14 16.16
CA LYS A 50 -9.09 7.14 14.76
C LYS A 50 -8.44 5.81 14.37
N SER A 51 -8.72 5.31 13.16
CA SER A 51 -8.15 4.07 12.64
C SER A 51 -6.71 4.27 12.16
N PRO A 52 -5.84 3.26 12.24
CA PRO A 52 -4.62 3.25 11.45
C PRO A 52 -4.97 3.20 9.96
N ALA A 53 -4.06 3.66 9.09
CA ALA A 53 -4.24 3.61 7.66
C ALA A 53 -3.19 2.73 6.98
N ILE A 54 -3.58 2.05 5.89
CA ILE A 54 -2.65 1.39 4.97
C ILE A 54 -2.88 1.90 3.55
N VAL A 55 -1.79 2.38 2.93
CA VAL A 55 -1.78 3.06 1.64
C VAL A 55 -1.07 2.17 0.63
N PHE A 56 -1.77 1.73 -0.41
CA PHE A 56 -1.28 0.77 -1.40
C PHE A 56 -0.92 1.44 -2.72
N PHE A 57 0.29 1.17 -3.19
CA PHE A 57 0.79 1.54 -4.51
C PHE A 57 0.87 0.28 -5.38
N PHE A 58 0.21 0.28 -6.54
CA PHE A 58 0.20 -0.85 -7.45
C PHE A 58 1.55 -1.07 -8.14
N GLY A 59 1.82 -2.29 -8.61
CA GLY A 59 2.95 -2.65 -9.45
C GLY A 59 2.69 -2.36 -10.94
N GLY A 60 3.68 -2.70 -11.77
CA GLY A 60 3.58 -2.54 -13.23
C GLY A 60 4.76 -1.76 -13.83
N GLY A 61 5.90 -1.74 -13.12
CA GLY A 61 7.17 -1.18 -13.59
C GLY A 61 7.13 0.32 -13.88
N TRP A 62 6.24 1.08 -13.25
CA TRP A 62 5.95 2.50 -13.55
C TRP A 62 5.47 2.73 -15.00
N ASN A 63 5.24 1.67 -15.76
CA ASN A 63 4.74 1.73 -17.14
C ASN A 63 3.21 1.76 -17.17
N ASN A 64 2.58 0.85 -16.43
CA ASN A 64 1.13 0.66 -16.35
C ASN A 64 0.73 0.11 -14.97
N GLY A 65 -0.53 -0.35 -14.84
CA GLY A 65 -1.08 -0.94 -13.62
C GLY A 65 -2.41 -0.33 -13.23
N THR A 66 -2.98 -0.83 -12.16
CA THR A 66 -4.28 -0.37 -11.66
C THR A 66 -4.38 -0.53 -10.16
N VAL A 67 -5.09 0.37 -9.52
CA VAL A 67 -5.39 0.35 -8.07
C VAL A 67 -6.06 -0.95 -7.62
N LYS A 68 -6.78 -1.64 -8.53
CA LYS A 68 -7.46 -2.91 -8.23
C LYS A 68 -6.54 -4.05 -7.79
N GLN A 69 -5.22 -3.94 -8.02
CA GLN A 69 -4.27 -4.97 -7.62
C GLN A 69 -4.36 -5.31 -6.13
N PHE A 70 -4.58 -4.31 -5.28
CA PHE A 70 -4.65 -4.45 -3.82
C PHE A 70 -6.06 -4.39 -3.25
N GLU A 71 -7.10 -4.53 -4.08
CA GLU A 71 -8.49 -4.43 -3.63
C GLU A 71 -8.82 -5.49 -2.56
N GLN A 72 -8.37 -6.73 -2.73
CA GLN A 72 -8.65 -7.81 -1.78
C GLN A 72 -7.92 -7.61 -0.45
N GLN A 73 -6.68 -7.12 -0.47
CA GLN A 73 -5.97 -6.72 0.74
C GLN A 73 -6.69 -5.57 1.45
N ALA A 74 -7.15 -4.56 0.70
CA ALA A 74 -7.89 -3.44 1.25
C ALA A 74 -9.21 -3.88 1.91
N LEU A 75 -9.95 -4.79 1.29
CA LEU A 75 -11.17 -5.37 1.86
C LEU A 75 -10.90 -6.12 3.16
N TYR A 76 -9.82 -6.91 3.22
CA TYR A 76 -9.43 -7.61 4.45
C TYR A 76 -9.05 -6.62 5.56
N PHE A 77 -8.11 -5.72 5.32
CA PHE A 77 -7.62 -4.82 6.35
C PHE A 77 -8.66 -3.79 6.79
N SER A 78 -9.63 -3.42 5.94
CA SER A 78 -10.75 -2.58 6.37
C SER A 78 -11.63 -3.28 7.41
N GLN A 79 -11.85 -4.59 7.26
CA GLN A 79 -12.55 -5.40 8.25
C GLN A 79 -11.73 -5.59 9.54
N ARG A 80 -10.39 -5.55 9.44
CA ARG A 80 -9.48 -5.57 10.59
C ARG A 80 -9.38 -4.22 11.32
N GLY A 81 -10.07 -3.19 10.85
CA GLY A 81 -10.14 -1.88 11.51
C GLY A 81 -9.16 -0.83 10.98
N MET A 82 -8.58 -1.03 9.79
CA MET A 82 -7.77 -0.02 9.11
C MET A 82 -8.58 0.74 8.08
N THR A 83 -8.29 2.02 7.87
CA THR A 83 -8.69 2.71 6.65
C THR A 83 -7.68 2.37 5.55
N CYS A 84 -8.15 1.74 4.46
CA CYS A 84 -7.30 1.29 3.36
C CYS A 84 -7.44 2.23 2.17
N ILE A 85 -6.33 2.63 1.57
CA ILE A 85 -6.29 3.65 0.53
C ILE A 85 -5.49 3.12 -0.65
N LEU A 86 -6.14 2.98 -1.81
CA LEU A 86 -5.50 2.60 -3.06
C LEU A 86 -5.18 3.87 -3.85
N VAL A 87 -3.91 4.07 -4.18
CA VAL A 87 -3.42 5.31 -4.79
C VAL A 87 -3.30 5.16 -6.29
N ASP A 88 -4.00 5.99 -7.06
CA ASP A 88 -3.68 6.22 -8.47
C ASP A 88 -2.45 7.16 -8.55
N TYR A 89 -1.49 6.83 -9.41
CA TYR A 89 -0.29 7.63 -9.63
C TYR A 89 0.08 7.61 -11.11
N ARG A 90 0.82 8.61 -11.57
CA ARG A 90 1.20 8.74 -12.99
C ARG A 90 2.10 7.58 -13.42
N VAL A 91 1.80 6.99 -14.57
CA VAL A 91 2.54 5.92 -15.23
C VAL A 91 2.82 6.27 -16.70
N LYS A 92 3.82 5.61 -17.30
CA LYS A 92 4.31 5.94 -18.65
C LYS A 92 3.22 5.82 -19.71
N GLU A 93 2.48 4.71 -19.78
CA GLU A 93 1.53 4.44 -20.86
C GLU A 93 0.38 5.45 -20.86
N LYS A 94 -0.21 5.71 -19.71
CA LYS A 94 -1.38 6.60 -19.57
C LYS A 94 -0.99 8.08 -19.55
N HIS A 95 0.13 8.43 -18.91
CA HIS A 95 0.44 9.82 -18.58
C HIS A 95 1.75 10.32 -19.20
N LYS A 96 2.48 9.46 -19.92
CA LYS A 96 3.84 9.73 -20.44
C LYS A 96 4.85 10.09 -19.34
N ALA A 97 4.57 9.67 -18.10
CA ALA A 97 5.38 9.98 -16.93
C ALA A 97 6.59 9.05 -16.81
N THR A 98 7.62 9.53 -16.15
CA THR A 98 8.80 8.79 -15.75
C THR A 98 8.63 8.19 -14.35
N PRO A 99 9.50 7.27 -13.89
CA PRO A 99 9.49 6.79 -12.51
C PRO A 99 9.62 7.90 -11.47
N PHE A 100 10.25 9.02 -11.82
CA PHE A 100 10.43 10.16 -10.93
C PHE A 100 9.10 10.87 -10.63
N GLU A 101 8.25 11.07 -11.66
CA GLU A 101 6.89 11.61 -11.45
C GLU A 101 6.03 10.65 -10.64
N SER A 102 6.16 9.33 -10.84
CA SER A 102 5.46 8.33 -10.02
C SER A 102 5.83 8.46 -8.55
N LEU A 103 7.12 8.69 -8.22
CA LEU A 103 7.57 8.90 -6.84
C LEU A 103 7.05 10.22 -6.26
N LYS A 104 7.04 11.30 -7.04
CA LYS A 104 6.44 12.58 -6.62
C LYS A 104 4.97 12.40 -6.25
N ASP A 105 4.22 11.64 -7.03
CA ASP A 105 2.80 11.38 -6.77
C ASP A 105 2.60 10.54 -5.51
N ALA A 106 3.43 9.52 -5.29
CA ALA A 106 3.37 8.71 -4.09
C ALA A 106 3.62 9.55 -2.82
N LYS A 107 4.60 10.46 -2.85
CA LYS A 107 4.87 11.39 -1.75
C LYS A 107 3.73 12.37 -1.53
N SER A 108 3.18 12.95 -2.60
CA SER A 108 2.02 13.83 -2.54
C SER A 108 0.82 13.12 -1.91
N ALA A 109 0.57 11.84 -2.26
CA ALA A 109 -0.52 11.05 -1.69
C ALA A 109 -0.38 10.87 -0.17
N ILE A 110 0.80 10.48 0.33
CA ILE A 110 1.02 10.34 1.78
C ILE A 110 0.84 11.68 2.50
N ARG A 111 1.34 12.79 1.93
CA ARG A 111 1.14 14.13 2.49
C ARG A 111 -0.33 14.52 2.53
N TYR A 112 -1.05 14.30 1.43
CA TYR A 112 -2.48 14.56 1.36
C TYR A 112 -3.25 13.78 2.44
N ILE A 113 -3.00 12.47 2.55
CA ILE A 113 -3.62 11.60 3.55
C ILE A 113 -3.34 12.10 4.98
N ARG A 114 -2.09 12.47 5.27
CA ARG A 114 -1.71 12.99 6.59
C ARG A 114 -2.34 14.35 6.88
N ALA A 115 -2.41 15.24 5.90
CA ALA A 115 -3.06 16.54 6.04
C ALA A 115 -4.56 16.45 6.30
N HIS A 116 -5.24 15.46 5.68
CA HIS A 116 -6.68 15.23 5.79
C HIS A 116 -7.03 14.08 6.74
N ALA A 117 -6.12 13.75 7.68
CA ALA A 117 -6.30 12.65 8.61
C ALA A 117 -7.59 12.77 9.45
N ASN A 118 -8.01 13.99 9.79
CA ASN A 118 -9.27 14.23 10.50
C ASN A 118 -10.50 13.86 9.67
N ASP A 119 -10.54 14.29 8.42
CA ASP A 119 -11.65 14.05 7.50
C ASP A 119 -11.75 12.56 7.15
N LEU A 120 -10.59 11.89 6.99
CA LEU A 120 -10.46 10.47 6.70
C LEU A 120 -10.64 9.58 7.95
N GLN A 121 -10.80 10.16 9.13
CA GLN A 121 -10.91 9.46 10.42
C GLN A 121 -9.74 8.52 10.70
N ILE A 122 -8.52 8.93 10.32
CA ILE A 122 -7.28 8.15 10.52
C ILE A 122 -6.35 8.79 11.55
N ASP A 123 -5.54 7.95 12.18
CA ASP A 123 -4.45 8.37 13.05
C ASP A 123 -3.23 8.76 12.18
N PRO A 124 -2.83 10.05 12.12
CA PRO A 124 -1.72 10.51 11.28
C PRO A 124 -0.34 9.96 11.72
N SER A 125 -0.24 9.33 12.89
CA SER A 125 0.96 8.66 13.41
C SER A 125 0.97 7.15 13.16
N LYS A 126 -0.04 6.61 12.42
CA LYS A 126 -0.18 5.20 12.09
C LYS A 126 -0.52 5.00 10.62
N ILE A 127 0.31 5.54 9.75
CA ILE A 127 0.20 5.40 8.30
C ILE A 127 1.21 4.37 7.81
N VAL A 128 0.73 3.27 7.27
CA VAL A 128 1.54 2.23 6.62
C VAL A 128 1.59 2.51 5.12
N ALA A 129 2.77 2.52 4.50
CA ALA A 129 2.87 2.47 3.05
C ALA A 129 3.15 1.03 2.59
N SER A 130 2.43 0.61 1.56
CA SER A 130 2.49 -0.74 1.01
C SER A 130 2.51 -0.70 -0.51
N GLY A 131 3.02 -1.76 -1.12
CA GLY A 131 2.98 -1.87 -2.58
C GLY A 131 3.72 -3.09 -3.09
N GLY A 132 3.48 -3.40 -4.38
CA GLY A 132 4.12 -4.51 -5.07
C GLY A 132 5.07 -4.04 -6.17
N SER A 133 6.23 -4.69 -6.33
CA SER A 133 7.16 -4.39 -7.42
C SER A 133 7.55 -2.91 -7.46
N ALA A 134 7.28 -2.21 -8.56
CA ALA A 134 7.45 -0.76 -8.67
C ALA A 134 6.65 0.02 -7.62
N GLY A 135 5.45 -0.45 -7.22
CA GLY A 135 4.69 0.13 -6.11
C GLY A 135 5.37 -0.09 -4.75
N GLY A 136 6.03 -1.24 -4.58
CA GLY A 136 6.87 -1.51 -3.40
C GLY A 136 8.09 -0.59 -3.34
N HIS A 137 8.70 -0.27 -4.50
CA HIS A 137 9.70 0.79 -4.60
C HIS A 137 9.15 2.13 -4.14
N LEU A 138 7.97 2.56 -4.68
CA LEU A 138 7.36 3.83 -4.32
C LEU A 138 7.10 3.92 -2.81
N ALA A 139 6.54 2.86 -2.21
CA ALA A 139 6.30 2.79 -0.78
C ALA A 139 7.60 2.95 0.02
N ALA A 140 8.66 2.19 -0.29
CA ALA A 140 9.96 2.31 0.37
C ALA A 140 10.59 3.69 0.15
N ALA A 141 10.49 4.23 -1.07
CA ALA A 141 11.07 5.52 -1.44
C ALA A 141 10.41 6.70 -0.70
N THR A 142 9.10 6.65 -0.41
CA THR A 142 8.45 7.69 0.43
C THR A 142 9.07 7.77 1.82
N ALA A 143 9.58 6.65 2.35
CA ALA A 143 10.16 6.56 3.68
C ALA A 143 11.60 7.09 3.78
N ILE A 144 12.42 6.86 2.75
CA ILE A 144 13.88 6.99 2.87
C ILE A 144 14.53 7.93 1.88
N ILE A 145 13.85 8.30 0.78
CA ILE A 145 14.37 9.24 -0.21
C ILE A 145 13.88 10.66 0.08
N ASN A 146 14.79 11.62 0.24
CA ASN A 146 14.43 13.00 0.52
C ASN A 146 14.02 13.78 -0.73
N ASP A 147 14.66 13.48 -1.87
CA ASP A 147 14.46 14.15 -3.15
C ASP A 147 13.11 13.80 -3.81
N TYR A 148 12.86 14.32 -5.00
CA TYR A 148 11.66 14.04 -5.79
C TYR A 148 10.35 14.44 -5.10
N ASN A 149 10.30 15.66 -4.57
CA ASN A 149 9.07 16.26 -4.10
C ASN A 149 8.38 17.03 -5.23
N GLU A 150 7.05 17.05 -5.25
CA GLU A 150 6.34 17.94 -6.18
C GLU A 150 6.50 19.39 -5.71
N SER A 151 6.66 20.32 -6.66
CA SER A 151 6.89 21.73 -6.35
C SER A 151 5.71 22.40 -5.63
N THR A 152 4.51 21.84 -5.81
CA THR A 152 3.27 22.31 -5.18
C THR A 152 2.98 21.69 -3.83
N ASP A 153 3.77 20.67 -3.42
CA ASP A 153 3.57 20.01 -2.13
C ASP A 153 3.98 20.88 -0.94
N ASN A 154 3.16 20.90 0.10
CA ASN A 154 3.59 21.41 1.40
C ASN A 154 4.57 20.44 2.07
N THR A 155 5.87 20.67 1.90
CA THR A 155 6.93 19.80 2.45
C THR A 155 7.07 19.87 3.97
N ALA A 156 6.39 20.80 4.66
CA ALA A 156 6.28 20.78 6.12
C ALA A 156 5.44 19.57 6.63
N ILE A 157 4.58 19.01 5.76
CA ILE A 157 3.86 17.77 6.03
C ILE A 157 4.72 16.59 5.60
N SER A 158 5.01 15.68 6.53
CA SER A 158 5.85 14.51 6.26
C SER A 158 5.19 13.54 5.27
N CYS A 159 5.96 13.07 4.28
CA CYS A 159 5.60 11.95 3.42
C CYS A 159 6.14 10.61 3.94
N VAL A 160 6.84 10.60 5.07
CA VAL A 160 7.42 9.37 5.66
C VAL A 160 6.30 8.57 6.34
N PRO A 161 6.03 7.33 5.92
CA PRO A 161 5.09 6.46 6.60
C PRO A 161 5.67 5.95 7.93
N ASP A 162 4.81 5.42 8.79
CA ASP A 162 5.18 4.94 10.11
C ASP A 162 5.54 3.44 10.12
N ALA A 163 5.21 2.71 9.03
CA ALA A 163 5.64 1.33 8.75
C ALA A 163 5.59 1.04 7.24
N LEU A 164 6.27 -0.03 6.80
CA LEU A 164 6.30 -0.50 5.41
C LEU A 164 5.87 -1.96 5.29
N VAL A 165 5.03 -2.26 4.30
CA VAL A 165 4.63 -3.63 3.90
C VAL A 165 4.90 -3.80 2.41
N LEU A 166 5.92 -4.57 2.05
CA LEU A 166 6.50 -4.57 0.72
C LEU A 166 6.45 -5.95 0.07
N PHE A 167 5.81 -6.03 -1.10
CA PHE A 167 5.65 -7.27 -1.88
C PHE A 167 6.59 -7.23 -3.09
N ASN A 168 7.53 -8.16 -3.18
CA ASN A 168 8.59 -8.22 -4.22
C ASN A 168 9.06 -6.83 -4.69
N PRO A 169 9.48 -5.94 -3.75
CA PRO A 169 9.78 -4.55 -4.06
C PRO A 169 11.04 -4.39 -4.89
N VAL A 170 11.03 -3.42 -5.81
CA VAL A 170 12.26 -3.00 -6.48
C VAL A 170 13.06 -2.14 -5.51
N PHE A 171 14.14 -2.68 -4.95
CA PHE A 171 15.02 -1.96 -4.04
C PHE A 171 16.21 -1.32 -4.73
N ASP A 172 16.68 -1.93 -5.82
CA ASP A 172 17.86 -1.51 -6.56
C ASP A 172 17.54 -1.11 -8.00
N ASN A 173 17.94 0.09 -8.37
CA ASN A 173 17.85 0.64 -9.73
C ASN A 173 19.24 0.94 -10.32
N GLY A 174 20.31 0.50 -9.66
CA GLY A 174 21.68 0.69 -10.13
C GLY A 174 22.01 -0.17 -11.37
N PRO A 175 23.27 -0.15 -11.83
CA PRO A 175 23.71 -0.97 -12.96
C PRO A 175 23.39 -2.45 -12.72
N GLY A 176 22.60 -3.05 -13.62
CA GLY A 176 22.06 -4.41 -13.49
C GLY A 176 20.79 -4.52 -12.64
N GLY A 177 20.37 -3.48 -11.96
CA GLY A 177 19.10 -3.40 -11.23
C GLY A 177 17.92 -3.08 -12.14
N TYR A 178 16.70 -3.30 -11.63
CA TYR A 178 15.48 -3.11 -12.39
C TYR A 178 15.27 -1.65 -12.78
N GLY A 179 15.10 -1.39 -14.08
CA GLY A 179 14.75 -0.08 -14.59
C GLY A 179 15.94 0.89 -14.75
N TYR A 180 17.19 0.41 -14.59
CA TYR A 180 18.36 1.25 -14.77
C TYR A 180 18.36 2.03 -16.09
N GLU A 181 17.87 1.42 -17.17
CA GLU A 181 17.75 2.04 -18.51
C GLU A 181 16.86 3.30 -18.55
N ARG A 182 16.00 3.50 -17.54
CA ARG A 182 15.10 4.66 -17.43
C ARG A 182 15.52 5.65 -16.35
N ILE A 183 16.33 5.19 -15.41
CA ILE A 183 16.73 5.97 -14.22
C ILE A 183 18.16 6.47 -14.37
N GLY A 184 19.04 5.68 -15.01
CA GLY A 184 20.44 6.05 -15.22
C GLY A 184 21.17 6.34 -13.92
N GLU A 185 22.12 7.26 -13.96
CA GLU A 185 22.93 7.64 -12.80
C GLU A 185 22.16 8.25 -11.63
N ALA A 186 20.90 8.65 -11.83
CA ALA A 186 20.03 9.11 -10.77
C ALA A 186 19.68 8.00 -9.75
N TYR A 187 20.01 6.72 -10.04
CA TYR A 187 19.77 5.62 -9.13
C TYR A 187 20.35 5.86 -7.73
N LYS A 188 21.46 6.59 -7.62
CA LYS A 188 22.12 6.92 -6.35
C LYS A 188 21.18 7.61 -5.37
N ASN A 189 20.27 8.45 -5.88
CA ASN A 189 19.30 9.20 -5.09
C ASN A 189 17.86 8.68 -5.26
N PHE A 190 17.65 7.63 -6.07
CA PHE A 190 16.34 7.09 -6.39
C PHE A 190 16.12 5.66 -5.89
N SER A 191 17.16 4.84 -5.81
CA SER A 191 17.06 3.46 -5.29
C SER A 191 16.87 3.46 -3.78
N PRO A 192 15.83 2.81 -3.25
CA PRO A 192 15.69 2.62 -1.81
C PRO A 192 16.94 2.02 -1.16
N LEU A 193 17.54 1.00 -1.78
CA LEU A 193 18.70 0.30 -1.24
C LEU A 193 19.90 1.21 -0.96
N HIS A 194 20.10 2.25 -1.78
CA HIS A 194 21.24 3.18 -1.66
C HIS A 194 20.99 4.32 -0.65
N ASN A 195 19.77 4.44 -0.15
CA ASN A 195 19.33 5.58 0.65
C ASN A 195 18.84 5.20 2.06
N ILE A 196 19.05 3.96 2.49
CA ILE A 196 18.66 3.51 3.84
C ILE A 196 19.46 4.29 4.88
N LYS A 197 18.77 4.83 5.88
CA LYS A 197 19.35 5.64 6.95
C LYS A 197 18.71 5.33 8.30
N SER A 198 19.34 5.76 9.38
CA SER A 198 18.78 5.66 10.73
C SER A 198 17.39 6.32 10.79
N GLY A 199 16.46 5.69 11.50
CA GLY A 199 15.07 6.12 11.58
C GLY A 199 14.18 5.63 10.43
N ALA A 200 14.68 4.75 9.55
CA ALA A 200 13.83 4.06 8.58
C ALA A 200 12.73 3.27 9.34
N PRO A 201 11.46 3.33 8.89
CA PRO A 201 10.34 2.72 9.60
C PRO A 201 10.44 1.18 9.64
N PRO A 202 9.83 0.51 10.63
CA PRO A 202 9.76 -0.93 10.66
C PRO A 202 9.13 -1.47 9.37
N THR A 203 9.74 -2.50 8.81
CA THR A 203 9.45 -3.00 7.47
C THR A 203 9.24 -4.50 7.49
N ILE A 204 8.22 -5.00 6.77
CA ILE A 204 8.07 -6.39 6.38
C ILE A 204 8.20 -6.52 4.86
N VAL A 205 8.96 -7.52 4.41
CA VAL A 205 9.25 -7.76 2.99
C VAL A 205 8.89 -9.19 2.62
N PHE A 206 8.17 -9.36 1.52
CA PHE A 206 7.82 -10.64 0.94
C PHE A 206 8.46 -10.80 -0.44
N LEU A 207 9.17 -11.91 -0.67
CA LEU A 207 9.82 -12.21 -1.94
C LEU A 207 9.72 -13.69 -2.29
N GLY A 208 9.66 -14.01 -3.58
CA GLY A 208 9.79 -15.38 -4.07
C GLY A 208 11.23 -15.67 -4.47
N ASP A 209 11.72 -16.89 -4.22
CA ASP A 209 13.10 -17.28 -4.56
C ASP A 209 13.32 -17.51 -6.07
N LYS A 210 12.25 -17.58 -6.85
CA LYS A 210 12.25 -17.68 -8.32
C LYS A 210 11.86 -16.34 -8.99
N ASP A 211 11.97 -15.24 -8.27
CA ASP A 211 11.75 -13.92 -8.85
C ASP A 211 12.92 -13.55 -9.79
N HIS A 212 12.63 -13.46 -11.09
CA HIS A 212 13.61 -13.13 -12.12
C HIS A 212 13.78 -11.63 -12.34
N LEU A 213 12.90 -10.80 -11.75
CA LEU A 213 12.96 -9.34 -11.89
C LEU A 213 13.65 -8.67 -10.70
N VAL A 214 13.47 -9.24 -9.50
CA VAL A 214 14.05 -8.72 -8.26
C VAL A 214 14.80 -9.86 -7.55
N PRO A 215 16.13 -9.91 -7.65
CA PRO A 215 16.93 -10.95 -7.01
C PRO A 215 16.77 -10.95 -5.48
N VAL A 216 16.67 -12.14 -4.88
CA VAL A 216 16.54 -12.33 -3.42
C VAL A 216 17.69 -11.64 -2.66
N GLU A 217 18.87 -11.60 -3.26
CA GLU A 217 20.07 -10.99 -2.68
C GLU A 217 19.87 -9.50 -2.39
N THR A 218 19.12 -8.78 -3.23
CA THR A 218 18.81 -7.36 -3.00
C THR A 218 17.97 -7.17 -1.74
N ALA A 219 16.98 -8.04 -1.49
CA ALA A 219 16.14 -8.00 -0.29
C ALA A 219 16.92 -8.42 0.97
N LYS A 220 17.79 -9.43 0.86
CA LYS A 220 18.70 -9.82 1.96
C LYS A 220 19.65 -8.69 2.32
N TYR A 221 20.20 -8.01 1.31
CA TYR A 221 21.09 -6.87 1.52
C TYR A 221 20.34 -5.68 2.12
N TYR A 222 19.13 -5.38 1.63
CA TYR A 222 18.25 -4.37 2.23
C TYR A 222 18.03 -4.65 3.72
N LYS A 223 17.64 -5.88 4.10
CA LYS A 223 17.49 -6.29 5.50
C LYS A 223 18.77 -6.07 6.30
N THR A 224 19.92 -6.47 5.77
CA THR A 224 21.22 -6.30 6.45
C THR A 224 21.52 -4.82 6.73
N ILE A 225 21.23 -3.92 5.79
CA ILE A 225 21.46 -2.48 5.99
C ILE A 225 20.45 -1.91 6.99
N MET A 226 19.17 -2.31 6.92
CA MET A 226 18.14 -1.92 7.90
C MET A 226 18.58 -2.28 9.33
N GLU A 227 19.07 -3.50 9.54
CA GLU A 227 19.58 -3.94 10.84
C GLU A 227 20.81 -3.12 11.30
N LYS A 228 21.75 -2.81 10.39
CA LYS A 228 22.91 -1.96 10.69
C LYS A 228 22.52 -0.56 11.15
N VAL A 229 21.45 0.02 10.61
CA VAL A 229 20.91 1.31 11.04
C VAL A 229 19.91 1.20 12.20
N LYS A 230 19.81 0.01 12.82
CA LYS A 230 18.94 -0.31 13.98
C LYS A 230 17.44 -0.15 13.67
N SER A 231 17.03 -0.41 12.42
CA SER A 231 15.65 -0.46 11.99
C SER A 231 15.21 -1.91 11.80
N ARG A 232 13.98 -2.24 12.23
CA ARG A 232 13.42 -3.59 12.07
C ARG A 232 13.13 -3.88 10.61
N CYS A 233 13.54 -5.07 10.14
CA CYS A 233 13.18 -5.58 8.82
C CYS A 233 12.93 -7.09 8.87
N ASP A 234 11.68 -7.48 8.75
CA ASP A 234 11.25 -8.87 8.68
C ASP A 234 11.20 -9.28 7.20
N LEU A 235 11.98 -10.29 6.81
CA LEU A 235 12.05 -10.77 5.43
C LEU A 235 11.53 -12.22 5.34
N PHE A 236 10.53 -12.42 4.49
CA PHE A 236 9.96 -13.72 4.14
C PHE A 236 10.28 -14.06 2.69
N VAL A 237 10.99 -15.16 2.50
CA VAL A 237 11.31 -15.70 1.16
C VAL A 237 10.53 -16.99 0.95
N TYR A 238 9.71 -17.02 -0.10
CA TYR A 238 8.83 -18.14 -0.42
C TYR A 238 9.43 -19.01 -1.54
N GLU A 239 9.66 -20.27 -1.20
CA GLU A 239 10.25 -21.24 -2.11
C GLU A 239 9.35 -21.48 -3.33
N GLY A 240 9.97 -21.58 -4.51
CA GLY A 240 9.31 -21.83 -5.79
C GLY A 240 8.48 -20.67 -6.34
N GLN A 241 8.38 -19.53 -5.63
CA GLN A 241 7.52 -18.43 -6.05
C GLN A 241 8.28 -17.42 -6.92
N GLY A 242 7.59 -16.96 -7.98
CA GLY A 242 8.07 -15.93 -8.90
C GLY A 242 7.51 -14.55 -8.58
N HIS A 243 7.77 -13.60 -9.46
CA HIS A 243 7.29 -12.23 -9.34
C HIS A 243 5.76 -12.14 -9.31
N GLY A 244 5.18 -11.40 -8.36
CA GLY A 244 3.73 -11.22 -8.24
C GLY A 244 2.98 -12.36 -7.57
N PHE A 245 3.67 -13.28 -6.89
CA PHE A 245 3.08 -14.44 -6.21
C PHE A 245 2.02 -14.07 -5.14
N PHE A 246 2.11 -12.88 -4.57
CA PHE A 246 1.23 -12.36 -3.51
C PHE A 246 -0.16 -11.91 -4.02
N ASN A 247 -0.35 -11.81 -5.34
CA ASN A 247 -1.62 -11.36 -5.91
C ASN A 247 -2.74 -12.37 -5.60
N TYR A 248 -3.97 -11.88 -5.46
CA TYR A 248 -5.15 -12.66 -5.09
C TYR A 248 -5.40 -13.90 -5.96
N LYS A 249 -5.01 -13.86 -7.25
CA LYS A 249 -5.10 -15.03 -8.15
C LYS A 249 -4.29 -16.25 -7.67
N ASN A 250 -3.28 -16.04 -6.83
CA ASN A 250 -2.53 -17.09 -6.14
C ASN A 250 -2.98 -17.14 -4.68
N LEU A 251 -4.15 -17.72 -4.45
CA LEU A 251 -4.88 -17.64 -3.19
C LEU A 251 -4.08 -18.15 -1.98
N GLU A 252 -3.27 -19.18 -2.15
CA GLU A 252 -2.44 -19.71 -1.08
C GLU A 252 -1.46 -18.68 -0.54
N TYR A 253 -0.69 -18.05 -1.42
CA TYR A 253 0.34 -17.09 -1.02
C TYR A 253 -0.23 -15.71 -0.73
N TYR A 254 -1.37 -15.35 -1.34
CA TYR A 254 -2.17 -14.21 -0.90
C TYR A 254 -2.52 -14.35 0.58
N LYS A 255 -3.10 -15.48 1.00
CA LYS A 255 -3.48 -15.75 2.40
C LYS A 255 -2.27 -15.73 3.33
N LYS A 256 -1.16 -16.37 2.93
CA LYS A 256 0.08 -16.37 3.72
C LYS A 256 0.60 -14.94 3.93
N THR A 257 0.74 -14.15 2.88
CA THR A 257 1.29 -12.79 2.97
C THR A 257 0.36 -11.83 3.72
N VAL A 258 -0.97 -11.98 3.60
CA VAL A 258 -1.94 -11.20 4.38
C VAL A 258 -1.85 -11.57 5.87
N SER A 259 -1.75 -12.85 6.22
CA SER A 259 -1.61 -13.32 7.61
C SER A 259 -0.33 -12.80 8.27
N GLU A 260 0.81 -12.89 7.57
CA GLU A 260 2.09 -12.36 8.07
C GLU A 260 2.06 -10.83 8.22
N THR A 261 1.41 -10.13 7.28
CA THR A 261 1.20 -8.69 7.37
C THR A 261 0.37 -8.33 8.61
N ASP A 262 -0.73 -9.04 8.86
CA ASP A 262 -1.59 -8.83 10.03
C ASP A 262 -0.80 -9.03 11.33
N THR A 263 -0.03 -10.12 11.42
CA THR A 263 0.84 -10.42 12.56
C THR A 263 1.89 -9.32 12.78
N PHE A 264 2.54 -8.86 11.72
CA PHE A 264 3.49 -7.76 11.78
C PHE A 264 2.84 -6.47 12.29
N LEU A 265 1.68 -6.09 11.74
CA LEU A 265 0.96 -4.88 12.16
C LEU A 265 0.47 -4.96 13.62
N GLN A 266 0.10 -6.15 14.11
CA GLN A 266 -0.17 -6.37 15.53
C GLN A 266 1.10 -6.16 16.36
N SER A 267 2.23 -6.70 15.95
CA SER A 267 3.49 -6.62 16.69
C SER A 267 4.03 -5.21 16.87
N ILE A 268 3.63 -4.27 16.02
CA ILE A 268 3.98 -2.84 16.12
C ILE A 268 2.85 -1.97 16.66
N GLY A 269 1.74 -2.58 17.14
CA GLY A 269 0.62 -1.89 17.78
C GLY A 269 -0.28 -1.08 16.84
N PHE A 270 -0.32 -1.46 15.56
CA PHE A 270 -1.22 -0.86 14.57
C PHE A 270 -2.55 -1.60 14.48
N LEU A 271 -2.54 -2.91 14.71
CA LEU A 271 -3.74 -3.73 14.83
C LEU A 271 -3.82 -4.36 16.21
N ASN A 272 -5.03 -4.63 16.65
CA ASN A 272 -5.29 -5.49 17.80
C ASN A 272 -5.46 -6.96 17.33
N LYS A 273 -5.39 -7.91 18.27
CA LYS A 273 -5.68 -9.31 17.97
C LYS A 273 -7.12 -9.49 17.46
N ASP A 274 -8.06 -8.80 18.07
CA ASP A 274 -9.47 -8.79 17.69
C ASP A 274 -9.84 -7.52 16.90
N PRO A 275 -10.87 -7.60 16.04
CA PRO A 275 -11.63 -8.79 15.69
C PRO A 275 -10.84 -9.74 14.80
N PHE A 276 -11.03 -11.03 14.95
CA PHE A 276 -10.57 -12.03 13.99
C PHE A 276 -11.37 -11.89 12.68
N VAL A 277 -10.69 -11.87 11.56
CA VAL A 277 -11.28 -11.84 10.22
C VAL A 277 -10.70 -13.00 9.41
N GLU A 278 -11.56 -13.82 8.83
CA GLU A 278 -11.13 -14.90 7.95
C GLU A 278 -10.57 -14.35 6.63
N ILE A 279 -9.40 -14.84 6.22
CA ILE A 279 -8.80 -14.50 4.93
C ILE A 279 -9.43 -15.38 3.85
N LYS A 280 -10.30 -14.80 3.05
CA LYS A 280 -11.06 -15.49 1.98
C LYS A 280 -10.24 -15.71 0.72
#